data_2e99259c9b61d6cf1bdf978b25a2ca1c
#
_entry.id   2e99259c9b61d6cf1bdf978b25a2ca1c
#
_cell.length_a   1.000
_cell.length_b   1.000
_cell.length_c   1.000
_cell.angle_alpha   90.00
_cell.angle_beta   90.00
_cell.angle_gamma   90.00
#
_symmetry.space_group_name_H-M   'P 1'
#
loop_
_entity.id
_entity.type
_entity.pdbx_description
1 polymer ?
#
loop_
_entity_poly.entity_id
_entity_poly.type
_entity_poly.pdbx_seq_one_letter_code
_entity_poly.pdbx_strand_id
1 'polypeptide(L)' 'MDLKVIVIEDEPLALKKVVGFIEKIDYLSLSKTFDNAIEAISYLKSNAVDLIFLDIQMEEFTGIQFFRSSQNTP' A
#
# COMPACT_ATOMS: atom_id res chain seq x y z
N MET A 1 13.44 -15.30 -6.41
CA MET A 1 13.21 -14.61 -5.12
C MET A 1 12.07 -13.62 -5.29
N ASP A 2 11.06 -13.75 -4.46
CA ASP A 2 9.87 -12.92 -4.58
C ASP A 2 9.83 -11.83 -3.53
N LEU A 3 9.40 -10.65 -3.94
CA LEU A 3 9.14 -9.55 -3.02
C LEU A 3 7.69 -9.63 -2.55
N LYS A 4 7.49 -9.56 -1.26
CA LYS A 4 6.14 -9.56 -0.69
C LYS A 4 5.55 -8.17 -0.76
N VAL A 5 4.37 -8.07 -1.35
CA VAL A 5 3.72 -6.80 -1.66
C VAL A 5 2.37 -6.72 -0.98
N ILE A 6 2.04 -5.55 -0.46
CA ILE A 6 0.66 -5.24 -0.07
C ILE A 6 0.21 -4.01 -0.84
N VAL A 7 -1.11 -3.89 -1.00
CA VAL A 7 -1.73 -2.76 -1.69
C VAL A 7 -2.71 -2.11 -0.73
N ILE A 8 -2.67 -0.78 -0.65
CA ILE A 8 -3.63 -0.01 0.13
C ILE A 8 -4.35 0.92 -0.82
N GLU A 9 -5.61 0.63 -1.08
CA GLU A 9 -6.40 1.35 -2.07
C GLU A 9 -7.88 1.24 -1.72
N ASP A 10 -8.57 2.37 -1.60
CA ASP A 10 -9.98 2.36 -1.21
C ASP A 10 -10.95 2.31 -2.39
N GLU A 11 -10.47 2.51 -3.61
CA GLU A 11 -11.30 2.48 -4.80
C GLU A 11 -11.23 1.09 -5.44
N PRO A 12 -12.35 0.34 -5.50
CA PRO A 12 -12.30 -1.06 -5.96
C PRO A 12 -11.76 -1.26 -7.37
N LEU A 13 -12.07 -0.38 -8.30
CA LEU A 13 -11.59 -0.53 -9.66
C LEU A 13 -10.09 -0.25 -9.76
N ALA A 14 -9.62 0.74 -9.02
CA ALA A 14 -8.20 1.05 -8.97
C ALA A 14 -7.43 -0.09 -8.33
N LEU A 15 -7.97 -0.66 -7.25
CA LEU A 15 -7.38 -1.81 -6.60
C LEU A 15 -7.22 -2.97 -7.57
N LYS A 16 -8.26 -3.25 -8.34
CA LYS A 16 -8.24 -4.35 -9.30
C LYS A 16 -7.15 -4.15 -10.35
N LYS A 17 -6.96 -2.92 -10.80
CA LYS A 17 -5.91 -2.62 -11.78
C LYS A 17 -4.52 -2.84 -11.22
N VAL A 18 -4.28 -2.38 -10.00
CA VAL A 18 -2.99 -2.53 -9.36
C VAL A 18 -2.67 -4.00 -9.14
N VAL A 19 -3.66 -4.75 -8.64
CA VAL A 19 -3.49 -6.18 -8.43
C VAL A 19 -3.15 -6.88 -9.75
N GLY A 20 -3.82 -6.49 -10.84
CA GLY A 20 -3.55 -7.03 -12.16
C GLY A 20 -2.11 -6.79 -12.62
N PHE A 21 -1.58 -5.59 -12.36
CA PHE A 21 -0.19 -5.30 -12.69
C PHE A 21 0.77 -6.14 -11.88
N ILE A 22 0.51 -6.26 -10.58
CA ILE A 22 1.38 -7.03 -9.69
C ILE A 22 1.44 -8.49 -10.15
N GLU A 23 0.29 -9.04 -10.53
CA GLU A 23 0.23 -10.44 -10.95
C GLU A 23 1.00 -10.71 -12.24
N LYS A 24 1.26 -9.69 -13.03
CA LYS A 24 2.04 -9.82 -14.26
C LYS A 24 3.53 -9.76 -14.04
N ILE A 25 3.96 -9.41 -12.84
CA ILE A 25 5.38 -9.28 -12.54
C ILE A 25 5.82 -10.49 -11.73
N ASP A 26 6.69 -11.30 -12.33
CA ASP A 26 7.04 -12.61 -11.78
C ASP A 26 7.65 -12.55 -10.38
N TYR A 27 8.40 -11.50 -10.10
CA TYR A 27 9.11 -11.42 -8.81
C TYR A 27 8.32 -10.68 -7.73
N LEU A 28 7.06 -10.35 -7.99
CA LEU A 28 6.20 -9.77 -6.98
C LEU A 28 5.17 -10.80 -6.51
N SER A 29 5.00 -10.90 -5.22
CA SER A 29 4.03 -11.81 -4.61
C SER A 29 3.08 -10.99 -3.76
N LEU A 30 1.82 -10.93 -4.17
CA LEU A 30 0.81 -10.17 -3.44
C LEU A 30 0.44 -10.90 -2.16
N SER A 31 0.68 -10.27 -1.01
CA SER A 31 0.35 -10.85 0.28
C SER A 31 -1.06 -10.50 0.71
N LYS A 32 -1.44 -9.24 0.57
CA LYS A 32 -2.76 -8.82 1.01
C LYS A 32 -3.10 -7.44 0.45
N THR A 33 -4.40 -7.15 0.38
CA THR A 33 -4.88 -5.82 -0.01
C THR A 33 -5.68 -5.23 1.13
N PHE A 34 -5.69 -3.90 1.20
CA PHE A 34 -6.42 -3.18 2.24
C PHE A 34 -7.16 -2.00 1.62
N ASP A 35 -8.30 -1.67 2.19
CA ASP A 35 -9.05 -0.50 1.75
C ASP A 35 -8.85 0.71 2.66
N ASN A 36 -8.00 0.56 3.67
CA ASN A 36 -7.65 1.68 4.54
C ASN A 36 -6.27 1.47 5.13
N ALA A 37 -5.65 2.60 5.52
CA ALA A 37 -4.28 2.57 6.01
C ALA A 37 -4.15 1.98 7.42
N ILE A 38 -5.19 2.14 8.23
CA ILE A 38 -5.14 1.68 9.63
C ILE A 38 -4.96 0.18 9.71
N GLU A 39 -5.73 -0.56 8.91
CA GLU A 39 -5.62 -2.02 8.91
C GLU A 39 -4.27 -2.47 8.35
N ALA A 40 -3.76 -1.74 7.36
CA ALA A 40 -2.45 -2.07 6.81
C ALA A 40 -1.35 -1.89 7.84
N ILE A 41 -1.41 -0.81 8.61
CA ILE A 41 -0.43 -0.56 9.66
C ILE A 41 -0.46 -1.69 10.70
N SER A 42 -1.66 -2.12 11.07
CA SER A 42 -1.82 -3.22 12.00
C SER A 42 -1.19 -4.52 11.45
N TYR A 43 -1.41 -4.77 10.17
CA TYR A 43 -0.85 -5.93 9.50
C TYR A 43 0.68 -5.91 9.52
N LEU A 44 1.27 -4.73 9.30
CA LEU A 44 2.71 -4.58 9.23
C LEU A 44 3.40 -4.82 10.57
N LYS A 45 2.67 -4.76 11.66
CA LYS A 45 3.24 -5.03 12.98
C LYS A 45 3.67 -6.48 13.15
N SER A 46 3.02 -7.40 12.45
CA SER A 46 3.31 -8.83 12.60
C SER A 46 3.63 -9.52 11.29
N ASN A 47 3.74 -8.79 10.19
CA ASN A 47 4.01 -9.40 8.89
C ASN A 47 5.07 -8.60 8.15
N ALA A 48 6.09 -9.30 7.67
CA ALA A 48 7.14 -8.66 6.88
C ALA A 48 6.65 -8.41 5.47
N VAL A 49 6.89 -7.19 4.97
CA VAL A 49 6.50 -6.78 3.63
C VAL A 49 7.67 -6.05 3.00
N ASP A 50 7.90 -6.32 1.72
CA ASP A 50 9.02 -5.70 1.01
C ASP A 50 8.62 -4.44 0.27
N LEU A 51 7.34 -4.34 -0.14
CA LEU A 51 6.89 -3.25 -0.98
C LEU A 51 5.43 -2.93 -0.70
N ILE A 52 5.11 -1.63 -0.65
CA ILE A 52 3.75 -1.17 -0.40
C ILE A 52 3.32 -0.26 -1.56
N PHE A 53 2.21 -0.62 -2.20
CA PHE A 53 1.57 0.27 -3.16
C PHE A 53 0.50 1.04 -2.39
N LEU A 54 0.63 2.36 -2.33
CA LEU A 54 -0.25 3.21 -1.55
C LEU A 54 -0.89 4.26 -2.45
N ASP A 55 -2.22 4.34 -2.40
CA ASP A 55 -2.94 5.41 -3.07
C ASP A 55 -2.87 6.66 -2.19
N ILE A 56 -2.18 7.67 -2.68
CA ILE A 56 -1.97 8.90 -1.92
C ILE A 56 -3.19 9.83 -1.93
N GLN A 57 -4.27 9.42 -2.58
CA GLN A 57 -5.50 10.21 -2.67
C GLN A 57 -6.61 9.69 -1.75
N MET A 58 -6.30 8.76 -0.87
CA MET A 58 -7.28 8.24 0.09
C MET A 58 -7.71 9.35 1.05
N GLU A 59 -9.01 9.45 1.27
CA GLU A 59 -9.57 10.55 2.04
C GLU A 59 -9.18 10.52 3.52
N GLU A 60 -9.24 9.36 4.13
CA GLU A 60 -8.92 9.22 5.55
C GLU A 60 -7.44 9.33 5.84
N PHE A 61 -6.63 9.34 4.79
CA PHE A 61 -5.20 9.42 4.94
C PHE A 61 -4.59 9.78 3.59
N THR A 62 -3.92 10.91 3.52
CA THR A 62 -3.19 11.26 2.31
C THR A 62 -1.70 11.14 2.59
N GLY A 63 -1.05 10.26 1.84
CA GLY A 63 0.38 10.04 2.01
C GLY A 63 1.20 11.30 1.81
N ILE A 64 0.78 12.15 0.88
CA ILE A 64 1.49 13.39 0.61
C ILE A 64 1.44 14.32 1.81
N GLN A 65 0.27 14.48 2.41
CA GLN A 65 0.12 15.37 3.57
C GLN A 65 0.93 14.87 4.76
N PHE A 66 0.88 13.59 5.01
CA PHE A 66 1.64 13.00 6.09
C PHE A 66 3.13 13.20 5.88
N PHE A 67 3.58 12.96 4.68
CA PHE A 67 4.98 13.08 4.32
C PHE A 67 5.47 14.52 4.48
N ARG A 68 4.65 15.47 4.05
CA ARG A 68 4.98 16.89 4.19
C ARG A 68 5.14 17.29 5.65
N SER A 69 4.22 16.82 6.49
CA SER A 69 4.31 17.11 7.92
C SER A 69 5.63 16.64 8.48
N SER A 70 6.05 15.44 8.10
CA SER A 70 7.33 14.90 8.54
C SER A 70 8.50 15.74 8.06
N GLN A 71 8.44 16.17 6.81
CA GLN A 71 9.54 16.93 6.20
C GLN A 71 9.63 18.36 6.71
N ASN A 72 8.51 18.93 7.12
CA ASN A 72 8.47 20.30 7.62
C ASN A 72 8.89 20.41 9.07
N THR A 73 9.15 19.29 9.69
CA THR A 73 9.63 19.31 11.07
C THR A 73 11.06 19.81 11.08
N PRO A 74 11.35 20.85 11.84
CA PRO A 74 12.69 21.41 11.87
C PRO A 74 13.72 20.45 12.40
#